data_48be91abda80e88ab03e9b472fc46439
#
_entry.id   48be91abda80e88ab03e9b472fc46439
#
_cell.length_a   1.000
_cell.length_b   1.000
_cell.length_c   1.000
_cell.angle_alpha   90.00
_cell.angle_beta   90.00
_cell.angle_gamma   90.00
#
_symmetry.space_group_name_H-M   'P 1'
#
loop_
_entity.id
_entity.type
_entity.pdbx_description
1 polymer ?
#
loop_
_entity_poly.entity_id
_entity_poly.type
_entity_poly.pdbx_seq_one_letter_code
_entity_poly.pdbx_strand_id
1 'polypeptide(L)'
;MLELLKEKSNKTYTENGAVTYKGTKSYCLDLFSTIGALRSADETEIVKRFIRAYNENPDMAMKILFYARDVRGGIGERRVFRIILKFLALYNKQSLIKNIKYVGEYGRCDDLLVLLYTDCKEYVIKFIKEQLEQDIDLMAEGKNISLLAKWLPSVNASNKATKYNARKIAKALEMDNCEYRKMLSRLRNYIKIIENNLREKDYTFDYSYQPSKALMKYRKAFIRNDKDRYSEFLQDVQSGNAKINTETLTPYDIIASIINEDTEISDEERKSLDVTWDNQADYTNDENAVVVADTSGSMYWCSATPKPISVAFSLAIYFAERNSGDFKNHFITFSCNPQFIEIKGEDIYEKVKYCETFAECANTDIQAVFDLVLSTAVKNKTLPEDMPSKLYIISDMEFDYCAENSDVTNFEYAKEKFEQNGYALPKVVFWNVASRNMQSPVEMNEQGVTLVSGCNPRIFSMVTEDKCTPYEYMLDVLNQERYADIKA
;
A
#
# COMPACT_ATOMS: atom_id res chain seq x y z
N MET A 1 -31.86 -25.31 -6.21
CA MET A 1 -30.98 -26.47 -6.02
C MET A 1 -29.57 -26.22 -6.59
N LEU A 2 -29.40 -25.93 -7.89
CA LEU A 2 -28.05 -25.69 -8.48
C LEU A 2 -27.32 -24.53 -7.81
N GLU A 3 -27.96 -23.39 -7.65
CA GLU A 3 -27.35 -22.19 -7.01
C GLU A 3 -27.01 -22.46 -5.54
N LEU A 4 -27.88 -23.13 -4.80
CA LEU A 4 -27.61 -23.56 -3.41
C LEU A 4 -26.40 -24.49 -3.31
N LEU A 5 -26.23 -25.39 -4.28
CA LEU A 5 -25.09 -26.31 -4.32
C LEU A 5 -23.80 -25.55 -4.68
N LYS A 6 -23.86 -24.56 -5.59
CA LYS A 6 -22.73 -23.69 -5.91
C LYS A 6 -22.31 -22.82 -4.72
N GLU A 7 -23.27 -22.24 -4.02
CA GLU A 7 -23.03 -21.47 -2.80
C GLU A 7 -22.36 -22.33 -1.73
N LYS A 8 -22.94 -23.49 -1.42
CA LYS A 8 -22.35 -24.42 -0.46
C LYS A 8 -20.96 -24.90 -0.89
N SER A 9 -20.70 -25.07 -2.20
CA SER A 9 -19.40 -25.47 -2.72
C SER A 9 -18.33 -24.36 -2.62
N ASN A 10 -18.73 -23.06 -2.53
CA ASN A 10 -17.84 -21.93 -2.37
C ASN A 10 -17.46 -21.66 -0.89
N LYS A 11 -18.19 -22.21 0.07
CA LYS A 11 -17.86 -22.06 1.50
C LYS A 11 -16.60 -22.86 1.88
N THR A 12 -15.82 -22.34 2.81
CA THR A 12 -14.60 -22.92 3.39
C THR A 12 -14.42 -22.37 4.80
N TYR A 13 -13.27 -22.63 5.41
CA TYR A 13 -12.94 -22.16 6.75
C TYR A 13 -11.64 -21.37 6.73
N THR A 14 -11.54 -20.34 7.58
CA THR A 14 -10.29 -19.65 7.90
C THR A 14 -9.33 -20.60 8.64
N GLU A 15 -8.07 -20.21 8.82
CA GLU A 15 -7.13 -20.96 9.66
C GLU A 15 -7.66 -21.12 11.09
N ASN A 16 -8.44 -20.15 11.58
CA ASN A 16 -9.03 -20.12 12.91
C ASN A 16 -10.45 -20.71 12.97
N GLY A 17 -10.94 -21.31 11.90
CA GLY A 17 -12.17 -22.09 11.84
C GLY A 17 -13.45 -21.30 11.54
N ALA A 18 -13.41 -19.99 11.26
CA ALA A 18 -14.59 -19.25 10.83
C ALA A 18 -15.03 -19.67 9.42
N VAL A 19 -16.34 -19.69 9.18
CA VAL A 19 -16.89 -19.89 7.83
C VAL A 19 -16.56 -18.69 6.97
N THR A 20 -16.02 -18.94 5.78
CA THR A 20 -15.65 -17.94 4.78
C THR A 20 -15.86 -18.50 3.38
N TYR A 21 -15.60 -17.70 2.35
CA TYR A 21 -15.70 -18.15 0.96
C TYR A 21 -14.33 -18.50 0.38
N LYS A 22 -14.26 -19.50 -0.50
CA LYS A 22 -13.05 -19.86 -1.26
C LYS A 22 -12.57 -18.74 -2.18
N GLY A 23 -13.45 -17.81 -2.52
CA GLY A 23 -13.22 -16.63 -3.33
C GLY A 23 -14.53 -15.86 -3.57
N THR A 24 -14.40 -14.69 -4.18
CA THR A 24 -15.51 -13.77 -4.43
C THR A 24 -16.45 -14.20 -5.57
N LYS A 25 -16.18 -15.30 -6.27
CA LYS A 25 -16.75 -15.72 -7.57
C LYS A 25 -16.22 -14.91 -8.78
N SER A 26 -15.24 -14.00 -8.60
CA SER A 26 -14.47 -13.35 -9.66
C SER A 26 -12.99 -13.42 -9.32
N TYR A 27 -12.20 -14.06 -10.16
CA TYR A 27 -10.74 -14.15 -9.98
C TYR A 27 -10.05 -12.78 -10.13
N CYS A 28 -10.63 -11.87 -10.92
CA CYS A 28 -10.16 -10.50 -10.99
C CYS A 28 -10.36 -9.78 -9.66
N LEU A 29 -11.52 -9.92 -9.02
CA LEU A 29 -11.77 -9.33 -7.71
C LEU A 29 -10.92 -10.00 -6.62
N ASP A 30 -10.75 -11.32 -6.65
CA ASP A 30 -9.86 -12.05 -5.73
C ASP A 30 -8.42 -11.51 -5.81
N LEU A 31 -7.93 -11.25 -7.02
CA LEU A 31 -6.61 -10.65 -7.21
C LEU A 31 -6.58 -9.20 -6.71
N PHE A 32 -7.56 -8.38 -7.09
CA PHE A 32 -7.64 -6.97 -6.72
C PHE A 32 -7.66 -6.77 -5.21
N SER A 33 -8.48 -7.54 -4.50
CA SER A 33 -8.66 -7.45 -3.04
C SER A 33 -7.47 -7.99 -2.23
N THR A 34 -6.54 -8.70 -2.87
CA THR A 34 -5.41 -9.33 -2.17
C THR A 34 -4.03 -8.88 -2.66
N ILE A 35 -3.92 -8.30 -3.87
CA ILE A 35 -2.62 -8.03 -4.51
C ILE A 35 -1.70 -7.13 -3.66
N GLY A 36 -2.24 -6.20 -2.89
CA GLY A 36 -1.52 -5.33 -1.97
C GLY A 36 -1.04 -6.03 -0.69
N ALA A 37 -1.60 -7.20 -0.40
CA ALA A 37 -1.29 -8.02 0.78
C ALA A 37 -0.35 -9.20 0.47
N LEU A 38 0.08 -9.37 -0.81
CA LEU A 38 0.92 -10.48 -1.26
C LEU A 38 2.43 -10.22 -1.16
N ARG A 39 2.87 -9.24 -0.38
CA ARG A 39 4.28 -8.83 -0.29
C ARG A 39 5.23 -9.95 0.08
N SER A 40 4.82 -10.82 0.99
CA SER A 40 5.62 -11.95 1.50
C SER A 40 5.19 -13.29 0.93
N ALA A 41 4.14 -13.35 0.11
CA ALA A 41 3.66 -14.58 -0.48
C ALA A 41 4.71 -15.23 -1.39
N ASP A 42 4.62 -16.54 -1.53
CA ASP A 42 5.44 -17.31 -2.47
C ASP A 42 5.22 -16.84 -3.91
N GLU A 43 6.28 -16.87 -4.73
CA GLU A 43 6.20 -16.44 -6.14
C GLU A 43 5.19 -17.27 -6.93
N THR A 44 5.08 -18.58 -6.62
CA THR A 44 4.14 -19.49 -7.28
C THR A 44 2.70 -19.09 -6.97
N GLU A 45 2.41 -18.72 -5.72
CA GLU A 45 1.06 -18.28 -5.31
C GLU A 45 0.67 -16.95 -5.97
N ILE A 46 1.60 -15.98 -6.03
CA ILE A 46 1.39 -14.71 -6.72
C ILE A 46 1.04 -14.95 -8.19
N VAL A 47 1.84 -15.77 -8.88
CA VAL A 47 1.65 -16.10 -10.30
C VAL A 47 0.33 -16.85 -10.50
N LYS A 48 -0.01 -17.79 -9.64
CA LYS A 48 -1.27 -18.56 -9.71
C LYS A 48 -2.50 -17.66 -9.62
N ARG A 49 -2.52 -16.69 -8.69
CA ARG A 49 -3.62 -15.72 -8.57
C ARG A 49 -3.71 -14.85 -9.82
N PHE A 50 -2.58 -14.37 -10.33
CA PHE A 50 -2.57 -13.58 -11.56
C PHE A 50 -3.06 -14.38 -12.78
N ILE A 51 -2.65 -15.64 -12.96
CA ILE A 51 -3.12 -16.50 -14.06
C ILE A 51 -4.64 -16.64 -14.04
N ARG A 52 -5.24 -16.87 -12.88
CA ARG A 52 -6.69 -17.00 -12.75
C ARG A 52 -7.42 -15.74 -13.19
N ALA A 53 -6.97 -14.57 -12.71
CA ALA A 53 -7.53 -13.28 -13.12
C ALA A 53 -7.29 -13.00 -14.61
N TYR A 54 -6.10 -13.32 -15.12
CA TYR A 54 -5.76 -13.12 -16.54
C TYR A 54 -6.60 -14.02 -17.47
N ASN A 55 -6.91 -15.24 -17.07
CA ASN A 55 -7.78 -16.13 -17.83
C ASN A 55 -9.25 -15.70 -17.79
N GLU A 56 -9.70 -15.03 -16.73
CA GLU A 56 -11.04 -14.45 -16.63
C GLU A 56 -11.17 -13.19 -17.51
N ASN A 57 -10.25 -12.24 -17.34
CA ASN A 57 -10.23 -10.99 -18.12
C ASN A 57 -8.80 -10.46 -18.21
N PRO A 58 -8.12 -10.65 -19.35
CA PRO A 58 -6.72 -10.22 -19.52
C PRO A 58 -6.49 -8.72 -19.32
N ASP A 59 -7.37 -7.87 -19.89
CA ASP A 59 -7.24 -6.41 -19.77
C ASP A 59 -7.40 -5.95 -18.32
N MET A 60 -8.39 -6.50 -17.62
CA MET A 60 -8.62 -6.22 -16.20
C MET A 60 -7.46 -6.66 -15.33
N ALA A 61 -6.92 -7.87 -15.55
CA ALA A 61 -5.76 -8.37 -14.83
C ALA A 61 -4.52 -7.49 -15.03
N MET A 62 -4.31 -6.98 -16.26
CA MET A 62 -3.24 -6.03 -16.54
C MET A 62 -3.45 -4.69 -15.81
N LYS A 63 -4.67 -4.15 -15.80
CA LYS A 63 -5.00 -2.93 -15.04
C LYS A 63 -4.79 -3.13 -13.53
N ILE A 64 -5.20 -4.28 -12.97
CA ILE A 64 -4.94 -4.64 -11.55
C ILE A 64 -3.43 -4.66 -11.27
N LEU A 65 -2.64 -5.24 -12.17
CA LEU A 65 -1.19 -5.27 -12.03
C LEU A 65 -0.57 -3.87 -11.97
N PHE A 66 -1.01 -2.97 -12.86
CA PHE A 66 -0.51 -1.59 -12.89
C PHE A 66 -1.03 -0.76 -11.72
N TYR A 67 -2.29 -0.93 -11.30
CA TYR A 67 -2.83 -0.37 -10.06
C TYR A 67 -2.03 -0.81 -8.83
N ALA A 68 -1.69 -2.10 -8.75
CA ALA A 68 -0.84 -2.60 -7.67
C ALA A 68 0.51 -1.89 -7.62
N ARG A 69 1.13 -1.58 -8.77
CA ARG A 69 2.43 -0.92 -8.85
C ARG A 69 2.38 0.59 -8.68
N ASP A 70 1.28 1.21 -9.01
CA ASP A 70 1.15 2.66 -9.07
C ASP A 70 1.45 3.32 -7.71
N VAL A 71 2.54 4.11 -7.68
CA VAL A 71 2.99 4.83 -6.49
C VAL A 71 2.23 6.13 -6.25
N ARG A 72 1.44 6.62 -7.23
CA ARG A 72 0.71 7.89 -7.16
C ARG A 72 -0.79 7.71 -7.02
N GLY A 73 -1.39 6.76 -7.72
CA GLY A 73 -2.83 6.53 -7.74
C GLY A 73 -3.26 5.15 -7.25
N GLY A 74 -2.33 4.30 -6.83
CA GLY A 74 -2.62 2.92 -6.44
C GLY A 74 -1.90 2.50 -5.15
N ILE A 75 -1.50 1.22 -5.09
CA ILE A 75 -1.00 0.57 -3.87
C ILE A 75 0.52 0.76 -3.67
N GLY A 76 1.31 0.86 -4.76
CA GLY A 76 2.77 0.99 -4.70
C GLY A 76 3.53 -0.33 -4.53
N GLU A 77 2.92 -1.48 -4.82
CA GLU A 77 3.53 -2.79 -4.68
C GLU A 77 4.62 -3.05 -5.73
N ARG A 78 5.81 -3.41 -5.28
CA ARG A 78 6.96 -3.58 -6.17
C ARG A 78 7.34 -5.03 -6.41
N ARG A 79 7.38 -5.85 -5.36
CA ARG A 79 7.82 -7.25 -5.49
C ARG A 79 6.86 -8.05 -6.36
N VAL A 80 5.56 -7.94 -6.07
CA VAL A 80 4.49 -8.62 -6.80
C VAL A 80 4.53 -8.23 -8.29
N PHE A 81 4.63 -6.94 -8.57
CA PHE A 81 4.74 -6.43 -9.94
C PHE A 81 5.91 -7.05 -10.71
N ARG A 82 7.10 -7.08 -10.12
CA ARG A 82 8.31 -7.65 -10.75
C ARG A 82 8.21 -9.14 -11.01
N ILE A 83 7.58 -9.90 -10.11
CA ILE A 83 7.34 -11.33 -10.29
C ILE A 83 6.43 -11.57 -11.49
N ILE A 84 5.32 -10.82 -11.56
CA ILE A 84 4.35 -10.96 -12.66
C ILE A 84 4.96 -10.47 -13.99
N LEU A 85 5.80 -9.42 -14.03
CA LEU A 85 6.51 -9.02 -15.24
C LEU A 85 7.38 -10.16 -15.79
N LYS A 86 8.11 -10.90 -14.94
CA LYS A 86 8.90 -12.08 -15.38
C LYS A 86 8.00 -13.17 -15.94
N PHE A 87 6.87 -13.45 -15.29
CA PHE A 87 5.89 -14.42 -15.78
C PHE A 87 5.34 -14.01 -17.16
N LEU A 88 4.92 -12.75 -17.33
CA LEU A 88 4.42 -12.25 -18.60
C LEU A 88 5.48 -12.34 -19.72
N ALA A 89 6.74 -12.11 -19.40
CA ALA A 89 7.83 -12.25 -20.38
C ALA A 89 7.99 -13.68 -20.93
N LEU A 90 7.59 -14.69 -20.16
CA LEU A 90 7.68 -16.11 -20.56
C LEU A 90 6.40 -16.59 -21.26
N TYR A 91 5.23 -16.17 -20.80
CA TYR A 91 3.98 -16.79 -21.21
C TYR A 91 3.02 -15.86 -21.97
N ASN A 92 3.08 -14.53 -21.73
CA ASN A 92 2.17 -13.53 -22.31
C ASN A 92 2.94 -12.30 -22.81
N LYS A 93 3.96 -12.55 -23.63
CA LYS A 93 4.93 -11.56 -24.11
C LYS A 93 4.30 -10.33 -24.75
N GLN A 94 3.21 -10.49 -25.52
CA GLN A 94 2.56 -9.39 -26.21
C GLN A 94 1.95 -8.38 -25.23
N SER A 95 1.25 -8.85 -24.19
CA SER A 95 0.71 -7.99 -23.15
C SER A 95 1.80 -7.21 -22.40
N LEU A 96 2.97 -7.83 -22.18
CA LEU A 96 4.09 -7.13 -21.59
C LEU A 96 4.64 -6.03 -22.50
N ILE A 97 4.88 -6.34 -23.79
CA ILE A 97 5.49 -5.42 -24.77
C ILE A 97 4.66 -4.16 -24.94
N LYS A 98 3.32 -4.28 -25.03
CA LYS A 98 2.39 -3.14 -25.12
C LYS A 98 2.57 -2.15 -23.97
N ASN A 99 2.95 -2.63 -22.79
CA ASN A 99 2.96 -1.86 -21.56
C ASN A 99 4.36 -1.48 -21.03
N ILE A 100 5.44 -1.88 -21.67
CA ILE A 100 6.83 -1.57 -21.23
C ILE A 100 7.04 -0.07 -21.02
N LYS A 101 6.52 0.78 -21.91
CA LYS A 101 6.68 2.24 -21.86
C LYS A 101 6.03 2.89 -20.62
N TYR A 102 5.00 2.28 -20.08
CA TYR A 102 4.26 2.80 -18.92
C TYR A 102 4.89 2.42 -17.57
N VAL A 103 5.81 1.43 -17.53
CA VAL A 103 6.39 0.95 -16.25
C VAL A 103 7.05 2.07 -15.45
N GLY A 104 7.73 3.01 -16.09
CA GLY A 104 8.38 4.15 -15.44
C GLY A 104 7.39 5.19 -14.89
N GLU A 105 6.20 5.27 -15.45
CA GLU A 105 5.15 6.19 -15.05
C GLU A 105 4.46 5.73 -13.75
N TYR A 106 4.05 4.47 -13.70
CA TYR A 106 3.36 3.91 -12.52
C TYR A 106 4.32 3.53 -11.41
N GLY A 107 5.57 3.22 -11.75
CA GLY A 107 6.56 2.74 -10.82
C GLY A 107 7.92 3.40 -10.98
N ARG A 108 8.91 2.58 -11.27
CA ARG A 108 10.30 2.99 -11.47
C ARG A 108 10.89 2.26 -12.66
N CYS A 109 11.71 2.93 -13.45
CA CYS A 109 12.35 2.30 -14.63
C CYS A 109 13.22 1.09 -14.27
N ASP A 110 13.76 0.99 -13.03
CA ASP A 110 14.51 -0.19 -12.61
C ASP A 110 13.64 -1.44 -12.39
N ASP A 111 12.32 -1.34 -12.44
CA ASP A 111 11.43 -2.50 -12.48
C ASP A 111 11.58 -3.28 -13.79
N LEU A 112 11.97 -2.61 -14.88
CA LEU A 112 12.29 -3.25 -16.16
C LEU A 112 13.56 -4.12 -16.13
N LEU A 113 14.46 -3.90 -15.17
CA LEU A 113 15.74 -4.63 -15.12
C LEU A 113 15.59 -6.14 -14.88
N VAL A 114 14.46 -6.57 -14.30
CA VAL A 114 14.16 -8.00 -14.14
C VAL A 114 13.99 -8.73 -15.48
N LEU A 115 13.67 -7.99 -16.55
CA LEU A 115 13.45 -8.50 -17.90
C LEU A 115 14.74 -8.65 -18.72
N LEU A 116 15.90 -8.16 -18.25
CA LEU A 116 17.19 -8.27 -18.95
C LEU A 116 17.67 -9.72 -19.13
N TYR A 117 17.03 -10.67 -18.45
CA TYR A 117 17.34 -12.11 -18.49
C TYR A 117 16.20 -12.92 -19.11
N THR A 118 15.30 -12.28 -19.83
CA THR A 118 14.17 -12.90 -20.53
C THR A 118 14.24 -12.62 -22.02
N ASP A 119 13.37 -13.25 -22.79
CA ASP A 119 13.22 -13.01 -24.24
C ASP A 119 12.71 -11.60 -24.57
N CYS A 120 12.26 -10.85 -23.56
CA CYS A 120 11.86 -9.45 -23.71
C CYS A 120 13.01 -8.45 -23.60
N LYS A 121 14.26 -8.92 -23.41
CA LYS A 121 15.44 -8.06 -23.25
C LYS A 121 15.57 -7.02 -24.34
N GLU A 122 15.38 -7.41 -25.60
CA GLU A 122 15.57 -6.50 -26.75
C GLU A 122 14.57 -5.35 -26.72
N TYR A 123 13.32 -5.59 -26.35
CA TYR A 123 12.29 -4.56 -26.20
C TYR A 123 12.62 -3.58 -25.07
N VAL A 124 13.14 -4.07 -23.95
CA VAL A 124 13.59 -3.23 -22.83
C VAL A 124 14.80 -2.38 -23.24
N ILE A 125 15.78 -2.95 -23.93
CA ILE A 125 16.96 -2.21 -24.40
C ILE A 125 16.55 -1.16 -25.43
N LYS A 126 15.65 -1.49 -26.35
CA LYS A 126 15.11 -0.52 -27.32
C LYS A 126 14.43 0.67 -26.59
N PHE A 127 13.55 0.38 -25.62
CA PHE A 127 12.93 1.43 -24.80
C PHE A 127 13.97 2.29 -24.08
N ILE A 128 14.98 1.66 -23.45
CA ILE A 128 16.05 2.39 -22.74
C ILE A 128 16.82 3.29 -23.71
N LYS A 129 17.15 2.82 -24.91
CA LYS A 129 17.88 3.58 -25.93
C LYS A 129 17.08 4.79 -26.38
N GLU A 130 15.83 4.59 -26.80
CA GLU A 130 14.94 5.66 -27.26
C GLU A 130 14.71 6.73 -26.18
N GLN A 131 14.51 6.31 -24.92
CA GLN A 131 14.30 7.25 -23.81
C GLN A 131 15.58 8.01 -23.45
N LEU A 132 16.78 7.38 -23.53
CA LEU A 132 18.05 8.07 -23.29
C LEU A 132 18.35 9.09 -24.40
N GLU A 133 18.07 8.76 -25.65
CA GLU A 133 18.20 9.71 -26.78
C GLU A 133 17.28 10.91 -26.56
N GLN A 134 16.02 10.69 -26.24
CA GLN A 134 15.07 11.74 -25.92
C GLN A 134 15.52 12.60 -24.73
N ASP A 135 16.01 11.98 -23.65
CA ASP A 135 16.51 12.70 -22.46
C ASP A 135 17.73 13.57 -22.78
N ILE A 136 18.62 13.13 -23.69
CA ILE A 136 19.78 13.92 -24.14
C ILE A 136 19.34 15.13 -24.95
N ASP A 137 18.37 14.97 -25.86
CA ASP A 137 17.84 16.05 -26.68
C ASP A 137 17.11 17.10 -25.80
N LEU A 138 16.21 16.65 -24.91
CA LEU A 138 15.52 17.53 -23.97
C LEU A 138 16.49 18.28 -23.04
N MET A 139 17.55 17.61 -22.59
CA MET A 139 18.60 18.27 -21.79
C MET A 139 19.34 19.35 -22.59
N ALA A 140 19.61 19.13 -23.88
CA ALA A 140 20.23 20.13 -24.74
C ALA A 140 19.34 21.37 -24.94
N GLU A 141 18.01 21.17 -24.92
CA GLU A 141 17.00 22.23 -24.99
C GLU A 141 16.72 22.90 -23.61
N GLY A 142 17.37 22.47 -22.53
CA GLY A 142 17.12 22.98 -21.18
C GLY A 142 15.77 22.54 -20.56
N LYS A 143 15.13 21.50 -21.11
CA LYS A 143 13.85 20.97 -20.66
C LYS A 143 14.02 19.86 -19.63
N ASN A 144 12.95 19.55 -18.89
CA ASN A 144 12.94 18.44 -17.94
C ASN A 144 13.10 17.09 -18.66
N ILE A 145 13.93 16.23 -18.09
CA ILE A 145 14.21 14.87 -18.58
C ILE A 145 13.60 13.81 -17.67
N SER A 146 13.51 12.59 -18.15
CA SER A 146 13.00 11.47 -17.36
C SER A 146 13.93 11.08 -16.20
N LEU A 147 13.43 10.27 -15.28
CA LEU A 147 14.25 9.71 -14.21
C LEU A 147 14.97 8.40 -14.61
N LEU A 148 14.99 8.04 -15.89
CA LEU A 148 15.60 6.78 -16.34
C LEU A 148 17.08 6.69 -15.92
N ALA A 149 17.86 7.73 -16.16
CA ALA A 149 19.28 7.75 -15.80
C ALA A 149 19.54 7.57 -14.29
N LYS A 150 18.64 8.06 -13.43
CA LYS A 150 18.70 7.82 -11.97
C LYS A 150 18.62 6.34 -11.64
N TRP A 151 17.76 5.58 -12.33
CA TRP A 151 17.45 4.19 -12.02
C TRP A 151 18.29 3.16 -12.76
N LEU A 152 18.98 3.54 -13.84
CA LEU A 152 19.91 2.64 -14.52
C LEU A 152 21.10 2.29 -13.62
N PRO A 153 21.61 1.03 -13.68
CA PRO A 153 22.72 0.59 -12.85
C PRO A 153 24.04 1.25 -13.28
N SER A 154 24.97 1.49 -12.33
CA SER A 154 26.28 2.06 -12.58
C SER A 154 27.35 0.98 -12.74
N VAL A 155 28.27 1.16 -13.68
CA VAL A 155 29.43 0.25 -13.89
C VAL A 155 30.40 0.25 -12.70
N ASN A 156 30.38 1.30 -11.88
CA ASN A 156 31.22 1.48 -10.68
C ASN A 156 30.50 1.15 -9.38
N ALA A 157 29.30 0.54 -9.43
CA ALA A 157 28.59 0.15 -8.22
C ALA A 157 29.41 -0.84 -7.37
N SER A 158 29.22 -0.86 -6.06
CA SER A 158 29.86 -1.84 -5.16
C SER A 158 29.34 -3.26 -5.41
N ASN A 159 28.04 -3.40 -5.62
CA ASN A 159 27.37 -4.68 -5.83
C ASN A 159 27.72 -5.30 -7.17
N LYS A 160 28.15 -6.58 -7.18
CA LYS A 160 28.56 -7.33 -8.38
C LYS A 160 27.43 -7.49 -9.39
N ALA A 161 26.21 -7.79 -8.96
CA ALA A 161 25.06 -7.97 -9.86
C ALA A 161 24.67 -6.63 -10.53
N THR A 162 24.74 -5.52 -9.80
CA THR A 162 24.51 -4.18 -10.35
C THR A 162 25.55 -3.83 -11.43
N LYS A 163 26.84 -4.11 -11.18
CA LYS A 163 27.90 -3.93 -12.20
C LYS A 163 27.67 -4.77 -13.44
N TYR A 164 27.27 -6.02 -13.24
CA TYR A 164 27.02 -6.93 -14.36
C TYR A 164 25.86 -6.43 -15.23
N ASN A 165 24.75 -6.00 -14.62
CA ASN A 165 23.62 -5.41 -15.32
C ASN A 165 24.03 -4.13 -16.08
N ALA A 166 24.81 -3.25 -15.45
CA ALA A 166 25.31 -2.04 -16.09
C ALA A 166 26.12 -2.34 -17.35
N ARG A 167 27.06 -3.28 -17.27
CA ARG A 167 27.88 -3.70 -18.42
C ARG A 167 27.05 -4.36 -19.53
N LYS A 168 26.02 -5.14 -19.13
CA LYS A 168 25.10 -5.77 -20.09
C LYS A 168 24.28 -4.73 -20.85
N ILE A 169 23.83 -3.67 -20.17
CA ILE A 169 23.10 -2.55 -20.78
C ILE A 169 24.06 -1.75 -21.67
N ALA A 170 25.24 -1.34 -21.16
CA ALA A 170 26.22 -0.59 -21.93
C ALA A 170 26.58 -1.29 -23.27
N LYS A 171 26.89 -2.59 -23.21
CA LYS A 171 27.15 -3.40 -24.39
C LYS A 171 25.97 -3.45 -25.37
N ALA A 172 24.73 -3.54 -24.84
CA ALA A 172 23.54 -3.59 -25.69
C ALA A 172 23.17 -2.22 -26.29
N LEU A 173 23.66 -1.12 -25.70
CA LEU A 173 23.61 0.24 -26.25
C LEU A 173 24.81 0.57 -27.16
N GLU A 174 25.68 -0.39 -27.43
CA GLU A 174 26.90 -0.23 -28.24
C GLU A 174 27.90 0.79 -27.67
N MET A 175 27.89 0.96 -26.33
CA MET A 175 28.76 1.86 -25.59
C MET A 175 29.85 1.09 -24.83
N ASP A 176 31.04 1.67 -24.73
CA ASP A 176 32.01 1.21 -23.75
C ASP A 176 31.61 1.64 -22.31
N ASN A 177 32.28 1.05 -21.30
CA ASN A 177 31.98 1.35 -19.90
C ASN A 177 32.24 2.80 -19.51
N CYS A 178 33.18 3.47 -20.18
CA CYS A 178 33.53 4.87 -19.91
C CYS A 178 32.49 5.82 -20.50
N GLU A 179 32.05 5.58 -21.72
CA GLU A 179 31.01 6.32 -22.42
C GLU A 179 29.69 6.24 -21.66
N TYR A 180 29.25 5.00 -21.31
CA TYR A 180 28.04 4.77 -20.53
C TYR A 180 28.09 5.49 -19.18
N ARG A 181 29.22 5.41 -18.47
CA ARG A 181 29.41 6.12 -17.20
C ARG A 181 29.32 7.65 -17.36
N LYS A 182 29.99 8.21 -18.37
CA LYS A 182 29.99 9.67 -18.63
C LYS A 182 28.59 10.15 -18.96
N MET A 183 27.86 9.43 -19.82
CA MET A 183 26.49 9.74 -20.17
C MET A 183 25.58 9.76 -18.94
N LEU A 184 25.58 8.68 -18.12
CA LEU A 184 24.77 8.64 -16.91
C LEU A 184 25.16 9.72 -15.89
N SER A 185 26.45 10.02 -15.73
CA SER A 185 26.90 11.11 -14.85
C SER A 185 26.36 12.46 -15.31
N ARG A 186 26.40 12.73 -16.62
CA ARG A 186 25.89 13.99 -17.19
C ARG A 186 24.38 14.15 -16.94
N LEU A 187 23.59 13.11 -17.25
CA LEU A 187 22.14 13.12 -17.03
C LEU A 187 21.77 13.23 -15.55
N ARG A 188 22.48 12.51 -14.67
CA ARG A 188 22.26 12.55 -13.21
C ARG A 188 22.60 13.91 -12.60
N ASN A 189 23.63 14.57 -13.09
CA ASN A 189 23.93 15.93 -12.66
C ASN A 189 22.85 16.92 -13.10
N TYR A 190 22.29 16.73 -14.29
CA TYR A 190 21.20 17.56 -14.79
C TYR A 190 19.91 17.37 -13.96
N ILE A 191 19.60 16.13 -13.57
CA ILE A 191 18.44 15.81 -12.69
C ILE A 191 18.64 16.33 -11.25
N LYS A 192 19.88 16.69 -10.85
CA LYS A 192 20.23 17.14 -9.49
C LYS A 192 19.82 16.13 -8.41
N ILE A 193 20.19 14.85 -8.59
CA ILE A 193 19.86 13.83 -7.59
C ILE A 193 20.58 14.09 -6.26
N ILE A 194 19.82 14.01 -5.15
CA ILE A 194 20.32 14.28 -3.80
C ILE A 194 21.51 13.40 -3.40
N GLU A 195 21.60 12.18 -3.92
CA GLU A 195 22.70 11.27 -3.66
C GLU A 195 24.06 11.81 -4.11
N ASN A 196 24.13 12.70 -5.11
CA ASN A 196 25.36 13.39 -5.50
C ASN A 196 25.77 14.39 -4.44
N ASN A 197 24.84 15.22 -3.97
CA ASN A 197 25.09 16.19 -2.92
C ASN A 197 25.58 15.51 -1.63
N LEU A 198 24.91 14.44 -1.21
CA LEU A 198 25.32 13.68 0.00
C LEU A 198 26.72 13.08 -0.13
N ARG A 199 27.09 12.57 -1.33
CA ARG A 199 28.43 12.04 -1.59
C ARG A 199 29.51 13.13 -1.46
N GLU A 200 29.21 14.33 -1.93
CA GLU A 200 30.12 15.48 -1.94
C GLU A 200 30.07 16.26 -0.61
N LYS A 201 29.20 15.84 0.33
CA LYS A 201 28.90 16.54 1.59
C LYS A 201 28.43 17.98 1.36
N ASP A 202 27.76 18.20 0.24
CA ASP A 202 27.15 19.47 -0.12
C ASP A 202 25.68 19.49 0.34
N TYR A 203 25.38 20.26 1.36
CA TYR A 203 24.03 20.42 1.93
C TYR A 203 23.40 21.75 1.51
N THR A 204 23.88 22.42 0.45
CA THR A 204 23.35 23.71 -0.03
C THR A 204 22.01 23.59 -0.76
N PHE A 205 21.55 22.38 -1.06
CA PHE A 205 20.25 22.15 -1.69
C PHE A 205 19.08 22.59 -0.80
N ASP A 206 17.96 22.89 -1.43
CA ASP A 206 16.71 23.20 -0.75
C ASP A 206 15.97 21.89 -0.39
N TYR A 207 15.66 21.73 0.89
CA TYR A 207 14.93 20.57 1.41
C TYR A 207 13.51 20.47 0.85
N SER A 208 12.84 21.59 0.55
CA SER A 208 11.47 21.63 0.03
C SER A 208 11.30 20.92 -1.32
N TYR A 209 12.35 20.85 -2.13
CA TYR A 209 12.32 20.21 -3.43
C TYR A 209 12.78 18.74 -3.41
N GLN A 210 13.13 18.23 -2.25
CA GLN A 210 13.60 16.85 -2.19
C GLN A 210 12.45 15.85 -2.21
N PRO A 211 12.61 14.68 -2.89
CA PRO A 211 11.59 13.64 -2.90
C PRO A 211 11.31 13.09 -1.49
N SER A 212 10.05 12.85 -1.16
CA SER A 212 9.59 12.38 0.16
C SER A 212 10.34 11.15 0.69
N LYS A 213 10.53 10.11 -0.14
CA LYS A 213 11.31 8.93 0.25
C LYS A 213 12.80 9.22 0.48
N ALA A 214 13.37 10.24 -0.16
CA ALA A 214 14.75 10.65 0.07
C ALA A 214 14.87 11.42 1.39
N LEU A 215 13.97 12.36 1.66
CA LEU A 215 13.90 13.05 2.96
C LEU A 215 13.81 12.05 4.11
N MET A 216 12.87 11.10 4.02
CA MET A 216 12.69 10.08 5.03
C MET A 216 13.92 9.18 5.21
N LYS A 217 14.52 8.73 4.11
CA LYS A 217 15.69 7.84 4.11
C LYS A 217 16.94 8.49 4.69
N TYR A 218 17.18 9.76 4.37
CA TYR A 218 18.43 10.45 4.69
C TYR A 218 18.32 11.38 5.91
N ARG A 219 17.17 11.42 6.62
CA ARG A 219 16.95 12.29 7.78
C ARG A 219 18.04 12.20 8.85
N LYS A 220 18.49 10.99 9.19
CA LYS A 220 19.59 10.77 10.15
C LYS A 220 20.92 11.38 9.66
N ALA A 221 21.14 11.42 8.35
CA ALA A 221 22.33 12.08 7.77
C ALA A 221 22.22 13.61 7.81
N PHE A 222 21.03 14.17 7.59
CA PHE A 222 20.78 15.61 7.72
C PHE A 222 20.96 16.07 9.17
N ILE A 223 20.35 15.38 10.13
CA ILE A 223 20.49 15.65 11.57
C ILE A 223 21.97 15.62 11.98
N ARG A 224 22.78 14.70 11.47
CA ARG A 224 24.19 14.56 11.81
C ARG A 224 25.10 15.58 11.15
N ASN A 225 24.83 15.94 9.88
CA ASN A 225 25.81 16.68 9.07
C ASN A 225 25.35 18.10 8.72
N ASP A 226 24.07 18.45 8.88
CA ASP A 226 23.48 19.74 8.55
C ASP A 226 22.36 20.12 9.55
N LYS A 227 22.64 19.91 10.83
CA LYS A 227 21.65 19.99 11.91
C LYS A 227 20.90 21.32 11.93
N ASP A 228 21.62 22.44 11.84
CA ASP A 228 21.03 23.77 12.01
C ASP A 228 20.06 24.09 10.86
N ARG A 229 20.49 23.95 9.60
CA ARG A 229 19.64 24.19 8.42
C ARG A 229 18.45 23.22 8.35
N TYR A 230 18.67 21.93 8.71
CA TYR A 230 17.58 20.97 8.72
C TYR A 230 16.55 21.27 9.82
N SER A 231 17.01 21.73 11.00
CA SER A 231 16.13 22.14 12.10
C SER A 231 15.35 23.41 11.75
N GLU A 232 15.98 24.38 11.09
CA GLU A 232 15.34 25.60 10.57
C GLU A 232 14.27 25.24 9.54
N PHE A 233 14.60 24.38 8.57
CA PHE A 233 13.63 23.87 7.59
C PHE A 233 12.40 23.23 8.25
N LEU A 234 12.59 22.38 9.27
CA LEU A 234 11.47 21.76 9.99
C LEU A 234 10.62 22.81 10.73
N GLN A 235 11.23 23.86 11.29
CA GLN A 235 10.51 24.98 11.93
C GLN A 235 9.71 25.79 10.89
N ASP A 236 10.29 26.05 9.74
CA ASP A 236 9.61 26.73 8.64
C ASP A 236 8.41 25.93 8.11
N VAL A 237 8.54 24.59 8.04
CA VAL A 237 7.41 23.72 7.69
C VAL A 237 6.30 23.81 8.74
N GLN A 238 6.62 23.75 10.04
CA GLN A 238 5.63 23.88 11.12
C GLN A 238 4.93 25.25 11.12
N SER A 239 5.65 26.30 10.75
CA SER A 239 5.13 27.67 10.65
C SER A 239 4.38 27.95 9.34
N GLY A 240 4.34 26.99 8.41
CA GLY A 240 3.74 27.16 7.08
C GLY A 240 4.57 27.98 6.08
N ASN A 241 5.81 28.33 6.42
CA ASN A 241 6.72 29.10 5.56
C ASN A 241 7.45 28.22 4.51
N ALA A 242 7.54 26.92 4.74
CA ALA A 242 8.10 25.96 3.81
C ALA A 242 7.15 24.74 3.65
N LYS A 243 7.38 23.93 2.62
CA LYS A 243 6.64 22.69 2.38
C LYS A 243 7.57 21.50 2.45
N ILE A 244 7.16 20.43 3.14
CA ILE A 244 7.81 19.15 3.10
C ILE A 244 7.05 18.22 2.14
N ASN A 245 7.78 17.51 1.29
CA ASN A 245 7.17 16.58 0.35
C ASN A 245 6.91 15.22 1.03
N THR A 246 5.65 14.83 1.17
CA THR A 246 5.21 13.56 1.78
C THR A 246 4.43 12.66 0.82
N GLU A 247 4.21 13.09 -0.41
CA GLU A 247 3.25 12.54 -1.39
C GLU A 247 3.36 11.02 -1.65
N THR A 248 4.58 10.47 -1.59
CA THR A 248 4.82 9.04 -1.81
C THR A 248 5.14 8.25 -0.54
N LEU A 249 5.01 8.88 0.64
CA LEU A 249 5.12 8.18 1.93
C LEU A 249 3.78 7.56 2.31
N THR A 250 3.84 6.38 2.86
CA THR A 250 2.72 5.79 3.59
C THR A 250 2.86 6.10 5.09
N PRO A 251 1.78 6.13 5.87
CA PRO A 251 1.85 6.29 7.32
C PRO A 251 2.84 5.32 7.97
N TYR A 252 2.85 4.08 7.50
CA TYR A 252 3.79 3.05 7.90
C TYR A 252 5.27 3.45 7.71
N ASP A 253 5.64 4.13 6.63
CA ASP A 253 7.04 4.55 6.40
C ASP A 253 7.57 5.45 7.51
N ILE A 254 6.69 6.22 8.15
CA ILE A 254 7.04 7.16 9.22
C ILE A 254 7.16 6.41 10.55
N ILE A 255 6.17 5.61 10.90
CA ILE A 255 6.14 4.95 12.20
C ILE A 255 6.99 3.67 12.29
N ALA A 256 7.45 3.14 11.16
CA ALA A 256 8.26 1.91 11.14
C ALA A 256 9.53 2.00 12.00
N SER A 257 10.15 3.17 12.07
CA SER A 257 11.31 3.40 12.93
C SER A 257 10.95 3.47 14.42
N ILE A 258 9.69 3.76 14.75
CA ILE A 258 9.21 3.81 16.14
C ILE A 258 8.86 2.40 16.63
N ILE A 259 8.18 1.61 15.81
CA ILE A 259 7.70 0.26 16.16
C ILE A 259 8.85 -0.78 16.15
N ASN A 260 9.80 -0.66 15.22
CA ASN A 260 10.80 -1.69 14.96
C ASN A 260 12.17 -1.43 15.61
N GLU A 261 12.40 -0.25 16.20
CA GLU A 261 13.66 0.08 16.84
C GLU A 261 13.54 -0.05 18.38
N ASP A 262 14.32 -0.94 18.99
CA ASP A 262 14.47 -1.06 20.46
C ASP A 262 15.32 0.09 21.04
N THR A 263 15.84 0.98 20.18
CA THR A 263 16.69 2.11 20.57
C THR A 263 15.86 3.37 20.73
N GLU A 264 16.19 4.16 21.75
CA GLU A 264 15.61 5.50 21.92
C GLU A 264 15.90 6.37 20.68
N ILE A 265 14.85 7.01 20.18
CA ILE A 265 14.91 7.95 19.07
C ILE A 265 15.25 9.32 19.64
N SER A 266 16.24 10.04 19.05
CA SER A 266 16.62 11.37 19.53
C SER A 266 15.50 12.40 19.34
N ASP A 267 15.51 13.47 20.12
CA ASP A 267 14.51 14.53 20.04
C ASP A 267 14.44 15.16 18.64
N GLU A 268 15.60 15.33 17.96
CA GLU A 268 15.64 15.83 16.61
C GLU A 268 15.01 14.87 15.61
N GLU A 269 15.19 13.58 15.82
CA GLU A 269 14.55 12.57 14.96
C GLU A 269 13.05 12.48 15.23
N ARG A 270 12.62 12.56 16.51
CA ARG A 270 11.19 12.64 16.90
C ARG A 270 10.53 13.83 16.21
N LYS A 271 11.13 15.03 16.32
CA LYS A 271 10.64 16.24 15.65
C LYS A 271 10.53 16.05 14.13
N SER A 272 11.54 15.45 13.50
CA SER A 272 11.51 15.20 12.05
C SER A 272 10.39 14.25 11.63
N LEU A 273 10.13 13.20 12.42
CA LEU A 273 9.04 12.25 12.18
C LEU A 273 7.67 12.92 12.36
N ASP A 274 7.51 13.70 13.43
CA ASP A 274 6.28 14.39 13.77
C ASP A 274 5.90 15.43 12.70
N VAL A 275 6.83 16.31 12.31
CA VAL A 275 6.63 17.26 11.20
C VAL A 275 6.26 16.54 9.89
N THR A 276 6.88 15.39 9.61
CA THR A 276 6.58 14.61 8.41
C THR A 276 5.18 13.99 8.49
N TRP A 277 4.77 13.53 9.68
CA TRP A 277 3.45 12.95 9.94
C TRP A 277 2.32 13.97 9.77
N ASP A 278 2.46 15.13 10.38
CA ASP A 278 1.46 16.20 10.33
C ASP A 278 1.24 16.75 8.92
N ASN A 279 2.29 16.70 8.09
CA ASN A 279 2.25 17.17 6.71
C ASN A 279 1.89 16.07 5.69
N GLN A 280 1.47 14.89 6.12
CA GLN A 280 0.88 13.94 5.17
C GLN A 280 -0.45 14.48 4.63
N ALA A 281 -0.70 14.24 3.33
CA ALA A 281 -1.98 14.58 2.72
C ALA A 281 -3.12 13.89 3.46
N ASP A 282 -4.23 14.58 3.63
CA ASP A 282 -5.45 14.03 4.17
C ASP A 282 -6.22 13.30 3.07
N TYR A 283 -6.45 12.02 3.26
CA TYR A 283 -7.24 11.15 2.39
C TYR A 283 -8.50 10.65 3.08
N THR A 284 -8.83 11.15 4.27
CA THR A 284 -10.10 10.83 4.92
C THR A 284 -11.23 11.60 4.26
N ASN A 285 -12.40 10.98 4.19
CA ASN A 285 -13.62 11.65 3.80
C ASN A 285 -14.26 12.28 5.04
N ASP A 286 -15.12 13.26 4.84
CA ASP A 286 -15.91 13.85 5.93
C ASP A 286 -17.08 12.90 6.28
N GLU A 287 -16.77 11.85 7.04
CA GLU A 287 -17.71 10.77 7.36
C GLU A 287 -17.60 10.34 8.84
N ASN A 288 -18.71 9.89 9.42
CA ASN A 288 -18.74 9.34 10.76
C ASN A 288 -18.34 7.87 10.74
N ALA A 289 -17.04 7.58 10.59
CA ALA A 289 -16.50 6.23 10.42
C ALA A 289 -15.50 5.86 11.53
N VAL A 290 -15.31 4.56 11.73
CA VAL A 290 -14.38 4.04 12.74
C VAL A 290 -13.42 3.02 12.10
N VAL A 291 -12.16 3.06 12.52
CA VAL A 291 -11.17 2.03 12.15
C VAL A 291 -11.08 0.98 13.24
N VAL A 292 -11.02 -0.28 12.80
CA VAL A 292 -10.80 -1.45 13.64
C VAL A 292 -9.44 -2.04 13.24
N ALA A 293 -8.48 -2.02 14.16
CA ALA A 293 -7.13 -2.50 13.94
C ALA A 293 -6.96 -3.90 14.54
N ASP A 294 -6.64 -4.88 13.71
CA ASP A 294 -6.32 -6.24 14.14
C ASP A 294 -5.01 -6.26 14.92
N THR A 295 -5.08 -6.68 16.19
CA THR A 295 -3.96 -6.83 17.10
C THR A 295 -3.67 -8.29 17.46
N SER A 296 -4.19 -9.25 16.68
CA SER A 296 -3.98 -10.68 16.87
C SER A 296 -2.53 -11.11 16.69
N GLY A 297 -2.18 -12.28 17.22
CA GLY A 297 -0.82 -12.82 17.15
C GLY A 297 -0.27 -12.97 15.73
N SER A 298 -1.10 -13.31 14.74
CA SER A 298 -0.72 -13.44 13.33
C SER A 298 -0.17 -12.14 12.74
N MET A 299 -0.63 -10.99 13.21
CA MET A 299 -0.17 -9.67 12.76
C MET A 299 1.28 -9.36 13.20
N TYR A 300 1.77 -10.01 14.27
CA TYR A 300 3.13 -9.84 14.82
C TYR A 300 4.12 -10.88 14.32
N TRP A 301 3.69 -12.13 14.23
CA TRP A 301 4.57 -13.28 13.99
C TRP A 301 4.85 -13.55 12.52
N CYS A 302 4.35 -12.73 11.64
CA CYS A 302 4.60 -12.83 10.20
C CYS A 302 6.03 -12.35 9.86
N SER A 303 6.71 -13.07 8.96
CA SER A 303 8.02 -12.67 8.42
C SER A 303 7.93 -11.54 7.38
N ALA A 304 6.74 -11.00 7.16
CA ALA A 304 6.49 -9.92 6.22
C ALA A 304 7.23 -8.63 6.61
N THR A 305 7.69 -7.91 5.60
CA THR A 305 8.20 -6.55 5.75
C THR A 305 7.41 -5.63 4.82
N PRO A 306 6.63 -4.68 5.36
CA PRO A 306 6.39 -4.36 6.78
C PRO A 306 5.63 -5.46 7.55
N LYS A 307 5.77 -5.46 8.88
CA LYS A 307 4.92 -6.29 9.73
C LYS A 307 3.47 -5.82 9.60
N PRO A 308 2.49 -6.72 9.46
CA PRO A 308 1.07 -6.36 9.32
C PRO A 308 0.58 -5.41 10.41
N ILE A 309 0.95 -5.65 11.67
CA ILE A 309 0.59 -4.79 12.80
C ILE A 309 1.08 -3.34 12.63
N SER A 310 2.29 -3.14 12.10
CA SER A 310 2.80 -1.78 11.85
C SER A 310 1.96 -1.04 10.81
N VAL A 311 1.44 -1.76 9.83
CA VAL A 311 0.52 -1.20 8.83
C VAL A 311 -0.83 -0.88 9.47
N ALA A 312 -1.41 -1.82 10.24
CA ALA A 312 -2.71 -1.65 10.88
C ALA A 312 -2.71 -0.45 11.83
N PHE A 313 -1.74 -0.35 12.75
CA PHE A 313 -1.63 0.81 13.65
C PHE A 313 -1.39 2.11 12.90
N SER A 314 -0.52 2.11 11.88
CA SER A 314 -0.26 3.34 11.13
C SER A 314 -1.50 3.89 10.44
N LEU A 315 -2.32 3.03 9.85
CA LEU A 315 -3.56 3.41 9.20
C LEU A 315 -4.64 3.81 10.22
N ALA A 316 -4.71 3.11 11.36
CA ALA A 316 -5.66 3.43 12.42
C ALA A 316 -5.38 4.81 13.03
N ILE A 317 -4.14 5.10 13.43
CA ILE A 317 -3.75 6.41 13.97
C ILE A 317 -3.96 7.50 12.90
N TYR A 318 -3.53 7.24 11.66
CA TYR A 318 -3.68 8.19 10.56
C TYR A 318 -5.13 8.59 10.34
N PHE A 319 -6.04 7.62 10.27
CA PHE A 319 -7.47 7.86 10.06
C PHE A 319 -8.10 8.54 11.26
N ALA A 320 -7.89 8.02 12.48
CA ALA A 320 -8.50 8.52 13.69
C ALA A 320 -8.18 10.01 13.95
N GLU A 321 -6.93 10.43 13.73
CA GLU A 321 -6.54 11.84 13.90
C GLU A 321 -7.16 12.79 12.86
N ARG A 322 -7.38 12.30 11.63
CA ARG A 322 -7.93 13.09 10.51
C ARG A 322 -9.43 12.98 10.36
N ASN A 323 -10.03 12.01 11.04
CA ASN A 323 -11.49 11.84 11.07
C ASN A 323 -12.18 13.09 11.62
N SER A 324 -13.31 13.48 11.05
CA SER A 324 -14.09 14.66 11.46
C SER A 324 -15.30 14.32 12.33
N GLY A 325 -15.74 13.05 12.34
CA GLY A 325 -16.93 12.60 13.06
C GLY A 325 -16.72 12.44 14.58
N ASP A 326 -17.73 11.90 15.25
CA ASP A 326 -17.75 11.66 16.71
C ASP A 326 -16.64 10.68 17.16
N PHE A 327 -16.13 9.88 16.23
CA PHE A 327 -15.05 8.92 16.47
C PHE A 327 -13.64 9.50 16.22
N LYS A 328 -13.51 10.83 16.08
CA LYS A 328 -12.21 11.49 15.94
C LYS A 328 -11.28 11.12 17.10
N ASN A 329 -10.01 10.86 16.79
CA ASN A 329 -8.97 10.41 17.72
C ASN A 329 -9.24 9.05 18.38
N HIS A 330 -10.20 8.27 17.86
CA HIS A 330 -10.52 6.96 18.40
C HIS A 330 -10.40 5.87 17.33
N PHE A 331 -10.03 4.66 17.77
CA PHE A 331 -10.09 3.44 17.00
C PHE A 331 -10.45 2.25 17.90
N ILE A 332 -10.84 1.13 17.31
CA ILE A 332 -11.15 -0.10 18.04
C ILE A 332 -10.01 -1.09 17.85
N THR A 333 -9.51 -1.70 18.93
CA THR A 333 -8.66 -2.89 18.82
C THR A 333 -9.52 -4.13 18.60
N PHE A 334 -8.94 -5.08 17.92
CA PHE A 334 -9.60 -6.29 17.51
C PHE A 334 -9.02 -7.48 18.26
N SER A 335 -9.77 -8.01 19.20
CA SER A 335 -9.44 -9.18 20.02
C SER A 335 -10.74 -9.80 20.55
N CYS A 336 -10.68 -10.82 21.41
CA CYS A 336 -11.86 -11.34 22.11
C CYS A 336 -12.50 -10.32 23.06
N ASN A 337 -11.79 -9.25 23.43
CA ASN A 337 -12.27 -8.10 24.19
C ASN A 337 -11.92 -6.81 23.45
N PRO A 338 -12.66 -6.44 22.40
CA PRO A 338 -12.35 -5.24 21.63
C PRO A 338 -12.44 -4.00 22.53
N GLN A 339 -11.42 -3.14 22.44
CA GLN A 339 -11.33 -1.92 23.23
C GLN A 339 -11.49 -0.70 22.32
N PHE A 340 -12.33 0.25 22.74
CA PHE A 340 -12.44 1.56 22.11
C PHE A 340 -11.38 2.48 22.71
N ILE A 341 -10.38 2.87 21.92
CA ILE A 341 -9.17 3.55 22.39
C ILE A 341 -9.16 4.99 21.90
N GLU A 342 -9.02 5.93 22.83
CA GLU A 342 -8.67 7.31 22.55
C GLU A 342 -7.15 7.43 22.39
N ILE A 343 -6.66 7.96 21.27
CA ILE A 343 -5.23 8.17 21.02
C ILE A 343 -4.69 9.28 21.92
N LYS A 344 -3.60 9.02 22.65
CA LYS A 344 -2.94 9.97 23.56
C LYS A 344 -1.46 10.10 23.23
N GLY A 345 -0.93 11.32 23.40
CA GLY A 345 0.47 11.67 23.16
C GLY A 345 0.59 13.04 22.50
N GLU A 346 1.71 13.71 22.72
CA GLU A 346 1.99 15.04 22.17
C GLU A 346 2.54 14.97 20.75
N ASP A 347 3.34 13.93 20.43
CA ASP A 347 3.90 13.69 19.11
C ASP A 347 3.61 12.26 18.61
N ILE A 348 3.91 12.00 17.34
CA ILE A 348 3.65 10.68 16.74
C ILE A 348 4.39 9.54 17.46
N TYR A 349 5.54 9.79 18.08
CA TYR A 349 6.28 8.80 18.85
C TYR A 349 5.48 8.34 20.08
N GLU A 350 4.99 9.29 20.86
CA GLU A 350 4.19 9.00 22.08
C GLU A 350 2.86 8.34 21.72
N LYS A 351 2.18 8.81 20.67
CA LYS A 351 0.91 8.22 20.19
C LYS A 351 1.10 6.75 19.80
N VAL A 352 2.14 6.44 19.05
CA VAL A 352 2.45 5.05 18.67
C VAL A 352 2.77 4.20 19.89
N LYS A 353 3.64 4.69 20.79
CA LYS A 353 4.01 3.96 22.02
C LYS A 353 2.80 3.74 22.93
N TYR A 354 1.92 4.72 23.05
CA TYR A 354 0.67 4.57 23.78
C TYR A 354 -0.24 3.50 23.14
N CYS A 355 -0.44 3.54 21.81
CA CYS A 355 -1.25 2.55 21.12
C CYS A 355 -0.69 1.13 21.23
N GLU A 356 0.64 0.97 21.23
CA GLU A 356 1.29 -0.35 21.41
C GLU A 356 0.95 -1.00 22.77
N THR A 357 0.61 -0.22 23.80
CA THR A 357 0.23 -0.78 25.12
C THR A 357 -1.08 -1.55 25.12
N PHE A 358 -1.94 -1.34 24.11
CA PHE A 358 -3.22 -2.05 23.91
C PHE A 358 -3.10 -3.25 22.96
N ALA A 359 -1.89 -3.58 22.54
CA ALA A 359 -1.63 -4.71 21.67
C ALA A 359 -1.75 -6.03 22.44
N GLU A 360 -2.93 -6.58 22.47
CA GLU A 360 -3.18 -7.92 22.98
C GLU A 360 -2.93 -8.91 21.84
N CYS A 361 -1.86 -9.72 21.90
CA CYS A 361 -1.61 -10.81 20.94
C CYS A 361 -2.65 -11.94 21.16
N ALA A 362 -3.93 -11.62 21.12
CA ALA A 362 -5.06 -12.49 21.41
C ALA A 362 -5.72 -13.02 20.11
N ASN A 363 -6.93 -13.50 20.22
CA ASN A 363 -7.75 -14.08 19.16
C ASN A 363 -8.26 -13.03 18.16
N THR A 364 -8.74 -13.51 16.99
CA THR A 364 -9.23 -12.68 15.87
C THR A 364 -10.76 -12.69 15.83
N ASP A 365 -11.41 -12.24 16.93
CA ASP A 365 -12.87 -12.23 17.08
C ASP A 365 -13.51 -10.97 16.47
N ILE A 366 -13.88 -11.03 15.19
CA ILE A 366 -14.57 -9.94 14.51
C ILE A 366 -16.02 -9.78 15.00
N GLN A 367 -16.65 -10.86 15.46
CA GLN A 367 -18.02 -10.80 15.97
C GLN A 367 -18.09 -9.96 17.24
N ALA A 368 -17.08 -10.06 18.11
CA ALA A 368 -17.00 -9.22 19.31
C ALA A 368 -16.98 -7.71 18.98
N VAL A 369 -16.35 -7.32 17.87
CA VAL A 369 -16.37 -5.91 17.40
C VAL A 369 -17.76 -5.48 16.97
N PHE A 370 -18.45 -6.29 16.16
CA PHE A 370 -19.83 -6.00 15.77
C PHE A 370 -20.75 -5.95 16.99
N ASP A 371 -20.57 -6.84 17.96
CA ASP A 371 -21.34 -6.91 19.19
C ASP A 371 -21.07 -5.71 20.10
N LEU A 372 -19.84 -5.21 20.16
CA LEU A 372 -19.51 -3.97 20.89
C LEU A 372 -20.31 -2.79 20.33
N VAL A 373 -20.32 -2.61 19.02
CA VAL A 373 -21.06 -1.52 18.36
C VAL A 373 -22.56 -1.67 18.59
N LEU A 374 -23.12 -2.86 18.31
CA LEU A 374 -24.55 -3.11 18.43
C LEU A 374 -25.05 -2.99 19.87
N SER A 375 -24.37 -3.64 20.82
CA SER A 375 -24.80 -3.61 22.24
C SER A 375 -24.75 -2.20 22.83
N THR A 376 -23.77 -1.40 22.41
CA THR A 376 -23.68 0.01 22.79
C THR A 376 -24.86 0.80 22.26
N ALA A 377 -25.20 0.60 20.98
CA ALA A 377 -26.35 1.26 20.35
C ALA A 377 -27.68 0.89 21.02
N VAL A 378 -27.93 -0.41 21.22
CA VAL A 378 -29.15 -0.92 21.84
C VAL A 378 -29.29 -0.40 23.29
N LYS A 379 -28.22 -0.48 24.10
CA LYS A 379 -28.21 -0.03 25.50
C LYS A 379 -28.53 1.45 25.65
N ASN A 380 -28.00 2.28 24.77
CA ASN A 380 -28.13 3.73 24.80
C ASN A 380 -29.31 4.24 23.96
N LYS A 381 -30.01 3.37 23.22
CA LYS A 381 -31.06 3.73 22.26
C LYS A 381 -30.54 4.76 21.24
N THR A 382 -29.32 4.53 20.73
CA THR A 382 -28.64 5.40 19.77
C THR A 382 -29.51 5.57 18.51
N LEU A 383 -29.62 6.78 18.01
CA LEU A 383 -30.35 7.01 16.77
C LEU A 383 -29.55 6.43 15.57
N PRO A 384 -30.22 5.96 14.51
CA PRO A 384 -29.52 5.43 13.32
C PRO A 384 -28.50 6.40 12.69
N GLU A 385 -28.76 7.71 12.74
CA GLU A 385 -27.86 8.78 12.27
C GLU A 385 -26.61 8.98 13.12
N ASP A 386 -26.63 8.56 14.39
CA ASP A 386 -25.49 8.65 15.31
C ASP A 386 -24.63 7.37 15.28
N MET A 387 -25.05 6.36 14.51
CA MET A 387 -24.26 5.15 14.31
C MET A 387 -23.05 5.43 13.41
N PRO A 388 -21.94 4.68 13.55
CA PRO A 388 -20.87 4.80 12.56
C PRO A 388 -21.40 4.44 11.17
N SER A 389 -21.16 5.31 10.19
CA SER A 389 -21.58 5.07 8.81
C SER A 389 -20.79 3.93 8.17
N LYS A 390 -19.54 3.74 8.63
CA LYS A 390 -18.60 2.78 8.05
C LYS A 390 -17.62 2.23 9.09
N LEU A 391 -17.27 0.94 8.95
CA LEU A 391 -16.22 0.27 9.71
C LEU A 391 -15.08 -0.14 8.77
N TYR A 392 -13.88 0.39 8.98
CA TYR A 392 -12.66 -0.04 8.27
C TYR A 392 -11.96 -1.13 9.09
N ILE A 393 -12.03 -2.37 8.66
CA ILE A 393 -11.45 -3.52 9.36
C ILE A 393 -10.10 -3.86 8.72
N ILE A 394 -9.02 -3.50 9.40
CA ILE A 394 -7.64 -3.68 8.92
C ILE A 394 -7.05 -4.92 9.57
N SER A 395 -6.93 -6.02 8.78
CA SER A 395 -6.58 -7.37 9.26
C SER A 395 -5.87 -8.18 8.18
N ASP A 396 -5.36 -9.36 8.53
CA ASP A 396 -4.92 -10.40 7.60
C ASP A 396 -6.08 -11.34 7.15
N MET A 397 -7.31 -11.07 7.60
CA MET A 397 -8.56 -11.77 7.27
C MET A 397 -8.68 -13.21 7.78
N GLU A 398 -7.87 -13.63 8.73
CA GLU A 398 -7.94 -14.96 9.34
C GLU A 398 -8.78 -14.93 10.64
N PHE A 399 -10.09 -14.65 10.48
CA PHE A 399 -11.03 -14.50 11.59
C PHE A 399 -11.28 -15.80 12.33
N ASP A 400 -11.55 -15.69 13.65
CA ASP A 400 -11.95 -16.81 14.49
C ASP A 400 -13.40 -17.23 14.24
N TYR A 401 -13.70 -18.48 14.54
CA TYR A 401 -15.06 -18.99 14.57
C TYR A 401 -15.81 -18.40 15.77
N CYS A 402 -16.76 -17.53 15.48
CA CYS A 402 -17.49 -16.76 16.50
C CYS A 402 -19.00 -16.80 16.31
N ALA A 403 -19.47 -17.26 15.17
CA ALA A 403 -20.89 -17.36 14.90
C ALA A 403 -21.51 -18.58 15.61
N GLU A 404 -22.60 -18.39 16.34
CA GLU A 404 -23.36 -19.48 16.97
C GLU A 404 -23.93 -20.47 15.94
N ASN A 405 -24.10 -20.01 14.68
CA ASN A 405 -24.58 -20.82 13.57
C ASN A 405 -23.39 -21.18 12.65
N SER A 406 -23.04 -22.47 12.60
CA SER A 406 -21.87 -22.97 11.89
C SER A 406 -21.91 -22.90 10.36
N ASP A 407 -23.03 -22.49 9.76
CA ASP A 407 -23.22 -22.48 8.30
C ASP A 407 -23.18 -21.07 7.68
N VAL A 408 -23.02 -20.01 8.48
CA VAL A 408 -22.99 -18.61 8.02
C VAL A 408 -21.61 -17.96 8.29
N THR A 409 -21.27 -16.96 7.50
CA THR A 409 -20.06 -16.17 7.76
C THR A 409 -20.28 -15.20 8.93
N ASN A 410 -19.20 -14.75 9.57
CA ASN A 410 -19.28 -13.72 10.62
C ASN A 410 -20.00 -12.45 10.15
N PHE A 411 -19.83 -12.07 8.87
CA PHE A 411 -20.50 -10.92 8.28
C PHE A 411 -22.01 -11.13 8.13
N GLU A 412 -22.43 -12.30 7.60
CA GLU A 412 -23.86 -12.66 7.48
C GLU A 412 -24.53 -12.68 8.85
N TYR A 413 -23.88 -13.28 9.84
CA TYR A 413 -24.39 -13.35 11.21
C TYR A 413 -24.53 -11.95 11.85
N ALA A 414 -23.51 -11.10 11.69
CA ALA A 414 -23.58 -9.72 12.19
C ALA A 414 -24.73 -8.94 11.56
N LYS A 415 -24.93 -9.07 10.25
CA LYS A 415 -26.02 -8.41 9.50
C LYS A 415 -27.39 -8.81 10.05
N GLU A 416 -27.63 -10.11 10.20
CA GLU A 416 -28.88 -10.63 10.79
C GLU A 416 -29.11 -10.12 12.21
N LYS A 417 -28.07 -10.07 13.03
CA LYS A 417 -28.13 -9.63 14.43
C LYS A 417 -28.46 -8.12 14.55
N PHE A 418 -27.89 -7.28 13.71
CA PHE A 418 -28.23 -5.86 13.63
C PHE A 418 -29.68 -5.66 13.21
N GLU A 419 -30.15 -6.33 12.16
CA GLU A 419 -31.54 -6.28 11.66
C GLU A 419 -32.54 -6.71 12.73
N GLN A 420 -32.27 -7.79 13.47
CA GLN A 420 -33.11 -8.26 14.58
C GLN A 420 -33.26 -7.24 15.70
N ASN A 421 -32.27 -6.35 15.89
CA ASN A 421 -32.31 -5.29 16.90
C ASN A 421 -32.78 -3.94 16.35
N GLY A 422 -33.24 -3.88 15.09
CA GLY A 422 -33.76 -2.68 14.46
C GLY A 422 -32.71 -1.69 13.97
N TYR A 423 -31.46 -2.14 13.80
CA TYR A 423 -30.36 -1.36 13.26
C TYR A 423 -29.91 -1.92 11.89
N ALA A 424 -29.37 -1.05 11.05
CA ALA A 424 -28.60 -1.49 9.88
C ALA A 424 -27.14 -1.70 10.28
N LEU A 425 -26.52 -2.76 9.78
CA LEU A 425 -25.07 -2.93 9.92
C LEU A 425 -24.36 -1.77 9.19
N PRO A 426 -23.42 -1.06 9.82
CA PRO A 426 -22.56 -0.10 9.12
C PRO A 426 -21.92 -0.70 7.87
N LYS A 427 -21.62 0.12 6.86
CA LYS A 427 -20.84 -0.36 5.71
C LYS A 427 -19.49 -0.90 6.19
N VAL A 428 -19.05 -2.01 5.64
CA VAL A 428 -17.80 -2.67 6.06
C VAL A 428 -16.77 -2.61 4.94
N VAL A 429 -15.59 -2.10 5.28
CA VAL A 429 -14.41 -2.13 4.42
C VAL A 429 -13.42 -3.14 4.97
N PHE A 430 -13.33 -4.31 4.34
CA PHE A 430 -12.31 -5.29 4.68
C PHE A 430 -10.99 -4.90 4.01
N TRP A 431 -10.02 -4.49 4.82
CA TRP A 431 -8.72 -4.02 4.36
C TRP A 431 -7.64 -5.04 4.68
N ASN A 432 -7.28 -5.83 3.67
CA ASN A 432 -6.29 -6.90 3.80
C ASN A 432 -4.87 -6.35 3.74
N VAL A 433 -4.08 -6.55 4.80
CA VAL A 433 -2.67 -6.10 4.90
C VAL A 433 -1.67 -7.25 4.79
N ALA A 434 -2.12 -8.51 4.90
CA ALA A 434 -1.28 -9.70 4.76
C ALA A 434 -2.11 -10.92 4.33
N SER A 435 -2.15 -11.24 3.03
CA SER A 435 -2.92 -12.38 2.52
C SER A 435 -2.07 -13.65 2.55
N ARG A 436 -2.48 -14.62 3.36
CA ARG A 436 -1.88 -15.96 3.42
C ARG A 436 -2.67 -16.96 2.57
N ASN A 437 -3.98 -16.91 2.63
CA ASN A 437 -4.89 -17.81 1.95
C ASN A 437 -5.70 -17.12 0.83
N MET A 438 -6.25 -17.93 -0.08
CA MET A 438 -7.16 -17.47 -1.14
C MET A 438 -8.60 -17.57 -0.66
N GLN A 439 -8.98 -16.74 0.27
CA GLN A 439 -10.34 -16.72 0.80
C GLN A 439 -10.86 -15.29 0.89
N SER A 440 -12.16 -15.14 0.94
CA SER A 440 -12.83 -13.84 1.01
C SER A 440 -13.94 -13.89 2.07
N PRO A 441 -14.08 -12.84 2.89
CA PRO A 441 -15.17 -12.77 3.86
C PRO A 441 -16.55 -12.66 3.21
N VAL A 442 -16.62 -12.21 1.95
CA VAL A 442 -17.88 -12.00 1.22
C VAL A 442 -17.73 -12.35 -0.26
N GLU A 443 -18.84 -12.51 -0.97
CA GLU A 443 -18.90 -12.67 -2.41
C GLU A 443 -18.93 -11.30 -3.15
N MET A 444 -18.77 -11.33 -4.47
CA MET A 444 -18.57 -10.12 -5.30
C MET A 444 -19.74 -9.11 -5.28
N ASN A 445 -20.96 -9.59 -5.02
CA ASN A 445 -22.19 -8.80 -5.07
C ASN A 445 -22.74 -8.46 -3.68
N GLU A 446 -21.97 -8.69 -2.60
CA GLU A 446 -22.43 -8.37 -1.25
C GLU A 446 -22.61 -6.86 -1.07
N GLN A 447 -23.81 -6.47 -0.62
CA GLN A 447 -24.16 -5.07 -0.46
C GLN A 447 -23.57 -4.47 0.81
N GLY A 448 -23.11 -3.23 0.72
CA GLY A 448 -22.53 -2.52 1.85
C GLY A 448 -21.11 -2.96 2.23
N VAL A 449 -20.43 -3.69 1.33
CA VAL A 449 -19.07 -4.16 1.58
C VAL A 449 -18.11 -3.70 0.49
N THR A 450 -16.91 -3.33 0.91
CA THR A 450 -15.78 -3.05 0.02
C THR A 450 -14.58 -3.93 0.41
N LEU A 451 -13.88 -4.47 -0.58
CA LEU A 451 -12.67 -5.27 -0.40
C LEU A 451 -11.46 -4.51 -0.94
N VAL A 452 -10.47 -4.25 -0.09
CA VAL A 452 -9.24 -3.52 -0.44
C VAL A 452 -8.01 -4.20 0.15
N SER A 453 -6.82 -3.86 -0.35
CA SER A 453 -5.57 -4.39 0.20
C SER A 453 -4.40 -3.41 0.09
N GLY A 454 -3.40 -3.60 0.93
CA GLY A 454 -2.15 -2.83 0.93
C GLY A 454 -2.05 -1.83 2.08
N CYS A 455 -1.12 -0.88 1.98
CA CYS A 455 -0.82 0.05 3.09
C CYS A 455 -0.92 1.53 2.68
N ASN A 456 -1.53 1.84 1.54
CA ASN A 456 -1.63 3.21 1.05
C ASN A 456 -2.90 3.88 1.60
N PRO A 457 -2.80 5.00 2.36
CA PRO A 457 -3.94 5.69 2.95
C PRO A 457 -4.88 6.31 1.90
N ARG A 458 -4.46 6.46 0.65
CA ARG A 458 -5.35 6.92 -0.44
C ARG A 458 -6.59 6.06 -0.60
N ILE A 459 -6.55 4.81 -0.14
CA ILE A 459 -7.70 3.91 -0.18
C ILE A 459 -8.88 4.53 0.59
N PHE A 460 -8.67 5.27 1.68
CA PHE A 460 -9.75 5.96 2.40
C PHE A 460 -10.56 6.88 1.48
N SER A 461 -9.88 7.72 0.66
CA SER A 461 -10.55 8.62 -0.27
C SER A 461 -11.16 7.92 -1.50
N MET A 462 -10.74 6.69 -1.79
CA MET A 462 -11.26 5.91 -2.92
C MET A 462 -12.54 5.14 -2.56
N VAL A 463 -12.75 4.86 -1.27
CA VAL A 463 -13.94 4.16 -0.77
C VAL A 463 -15.06 5.17 -0.54
N THR A 464 -15.80 5.48 -1.61
CA THR A 464 -16.93 6.41 -1.58
C THR A 464 -18.24 5.73 -1.18
N GLU A 465 -19.26 6.51 -0.81
CA GLU A 465 -20.57 5.98 -0.41
C GLU A 465 -21.39 5.40 -1.57
N ASP A 466 -21.09 5.79 -2.82
CA ASP A 466 -21.90 5.46 -3.97
C ASP A 466 -21.76 4.02 -4.47
N LYS A 467 -20.70 3.31 -4.05
CA LYS A 467 -20.42 1.93 -4.48
C LYS A 467 -20.92 0.94 -3.45
N CYS A 468 -21.86 0.12 -3.84
CA CYS A 468 -22.58 -0.77 -2.93
C CYS A 468 -21.97 -2.17 -2.85
N THR A 469 -21.15 -2.59 -3.84
CA THR A 469 -20.58 -3.96 -3.87
C THR A 469 -19.06 -3.96 -4.08
N PRO A 470 -18.34 -5.01 -3.67
CA PRO A 470 -16.90 -5.16 -3.91
C PRO A 470 -16.53 -5.09 -5.41
N TYR A 471 -17.36 -5.67 -6.28
CA TYR A 471 -17.09 -5.72 -7.70
C TYR A 471 -17.25 -4.34 -8.36
N GLU A 472 -18.28 -3.58 -8.00
CA GLU A 472 -18.49 -2.21 -8.48
C GLU A 472 -17.34 -1.29 -8.08
N TYR A 473 -16.87 -1.41 -6.83
CA TYR A 473 -15.70 -0.66 -6.37
C TYR A 473 -14.44 -0.98 -7.19
N MET A 474 -14.14 -2.26 -7.41
CA MET A 474 -13.01 -2.65 -8.26
C MET A 474 -13.12 -2.03 -9.67
N LEU A 475 -14.30 -2.10 -10.29
CA LEU A 475 -14.53 -1.52 -11.63
C LEU A 475 -14.33 -0.01 -11.64
N ASP A 476 -14.79 0.68 -10.62
CA ASP A 476 -14.63 2.12 -10.49
C ASP A 476 -13.16 2.54 -10.44
N VAL A 477 -12.36 1.84 -9.65
CA VAL A 477 -10.91 2.05 -9.58
C VAL A 477 -10.24 1.78 -10.93
N LEU A 478 -10.54 0.65 -11.58
CA LEU A 478 -9.84 0.21 -12.80
C LEU A 478 -10.29 0.93 -14.07
N ASN A 479 -11.46 1.58 -14.06
CA ASN A 479 -11.97 2.36 -15.18
C ASN A 479 -11.60 3.85 -15.14
N GLN A 480 -10.83 4.28 -14.13
CA GLN A 480 -10.27 5.62 -14.12
C GLN A 480 -9.41 5.87 -15.37
N GLU A 481 -9.43 7.09 -15.88
CA GLU A 481 -8.62 7.51 -17.04
C GLU A 481 -7.15 7.10 -16.93
N ARG A 482 -6.63 7.12 -15.69
CA ARG A 482 -5.25 6.74 -15.38
C ARG A 482 -4.88 5.33 -15.88
N TYR A 483 -5.82 4.39 -15.93
CA TYR A 483 -5.56 3.00 -16.36
C TYR A 483 -6.11 2.69 -17.76
N ALA A 484 -6.61 3.69 -18.49
CA ALA A 484 -7.27 3.49 -19.79
C ALA A 484 -6.35 2.89 -20.86
N ASP A 485 -5.08 3.25 -20.85
CA ASP A 485 -4.07 2.81 -21.82
C ASP A 485 -3.50 1.42 -21.52
N ILE A 486 -3.72 0.87 -20.33
CA ILE A 486 -3.21 -0.45 -19.94
C ILE A 486 -4.08 -1.55 -20.53
N LYS A 487 -3.49 -2.42 -21.34
CA LYS A 487 -4.18 -3.50 -22.10
C LYS A 487 -3.32 -4.76 -22.16
N ALA A 488 -4.00 -5.90 -22.30
CA ALA A 488 -3.36 -7.19 -22.52
C ALA A 488 -2.87 -7.41 -23.97
#